data_d3a8ecc4f95d482c004e8b4cc58e2454
#
_entry.id   d3a8ecc4f95d482c004e8b4cc58e2454
#
_cell.length_a   1.000
_cell.length_b   1.000
_cell.length_c   1.000
_cell.angle_alpha   90.00
_cell.angle_beta   90.00
_cell.angle_gamma   90.00
#
_symmetry.space_group_name_H-M   'P 1'
#
loop_
_entity.id
_entity.type
_entity.pdbx_description
1 polymer ?
#
loop_
_entity_poly.entity_id
_entity_poly.type
_entity_poly.pdbx_seq_one_letter_code
_entity_poly.pdbx_strand_id
1 'polypeptide(L)'
;MLYIYTPADGKNTEGIGAMAQYQIHAYNLSQAIIGARFLGRDFTNLQHYQDYGTQEEFCKECTEFFNFPNRVEIPDAEVVKFDNFTPEFEEFVEKYQNSREVKVIEINNFALMPWADTNIKWWGKEGSMRALRPYLRLDETKNYFDDGKLNVAMHIRNFMPARDNDPSPTREYFEPGNDKEKYFLRLMNQIEDTFDFDKEFHIYSQGEAEWFDNFLNQGYKVHLHINEHPLTSLYHMIKCDIRVMSNSSMSYLGALYGQGLSIARENFPHATLNTAYTDAEGNFDTSLISVEAK
;
A
#
# COMPACT_ATOMS: atom_id res chain seq x y z
N MET A 1 17.85 23.17 11.30
CA MET A 1 17.44 21.74 11.20
C MET A 1 15.99 21.69 10.72
N LEU A 2 15.71 20.94 9.68
CA LEU A 2 14.36 20.79 9.13
C LEU A 2 13.71 19.49 9.62
N TYR A 3 12.46 19.58 10.04
CA TYR A 3 11.61 18.40 10.27
C TYR A 3 10.49 18.39 9.24
N ILE A 4 10.13 17.20 8.76
CA ILE A 4 9.08 17.03 7.74
C ILE A 4 8.07 16.01 8.23
N TYR A 5 6.79 16.34 8.15
CA TYR A 5 5.69 15.44 8.41
C TYR A 5 4.52 15.72 7.47
N THR A 6 3.58 14.80 7.46
CA THR A 6 2.28 14.96 6.82
C THR A 6 1.19 14.85 7.89
N PRO A 7 0.09 15.63 7.81
CA PRO A 7 -0.96 15.57 8.80
C PRO A 7 -1.59 14.16 8.83
N ALA A 8 -1.70 13.60 10.03
CA ALA A 8 -2.33 12.30 10.28
C ALA A 8 -3.78 12.43 10.77
N ASP A 9 -4.20 13.66 11.08
CA ASP A 9 -5.47 14.05 11.68
C ASP A 9 -6.31 14.93 10.75
N GLY A 10 -5.95 14.99 9.49
CA GLY A 10 -6.48 15.98 8.57
C GLY A 10 -7.98 15.87 8.30
N LYS A 11 -8.52 16.93 7.72
CA LYS A 11 -9.89 17.00 7.18
C LYS A 11 -10.18 15.94 6.09
N ASN A 12 -9.12 15.31 5.59
CA ASN A 12 -9.14 14.23 4.62
C ASN A 12 -8.86 12.91 5.33
N THR A 13 -9.86 12.39 6.02
CA THR A 13 -9.80 11.03 6.56
C THR A 13 -9.89 10.03 5.42
N GLU A 14 -8.92 9.15 5.36
CA GLU A 14 -8.87 8.07 4.38
C GLU A 14 -8.60 6.73 5.06
N GLY A 15 -8.67 5.66 4.30
CA GLY A 15 -8.30 4.33 4.79
C GLY A 15 -6.81 4.22 5.08
N ILE A 16 -6.43 3.20 5.87
CA ILE A 16 -5.06 2.97 6.31
C ILE A 16 -4.05 2.91 5.15
N GLY A 17 -4.47 2.38 3.99
CA GLY A 17 -3.63 2.29 2.81
C GLY A 17 -3.10 3.65 2.37
N ALA A 18 -3.98 4.64 2.20
CA ALA A 18 -3.61 5.98 1.79
C ALA A 18 -2.84 6.72 2.89
N MET A 19 -3.31 6.65 4.13
CA MET A 19 -2.68 7.39 5.24
C MET A 19 -1.25 6.90 5.53
N ALA A 20 -0.99 5.59 5.44
CA ALA A 20 0.36 5.06 5.58
C ALA A 20 1.25 5.46 4.39
N GLN A 21 0.71 5.47 3.17
CA GLN A 21 1.41 5.91 1.97
C GLN A 21 1.88 7.37 2.08
N TYR A 22 1.06 8.27 2.62
CA TYR A 22 1.47 9.66 2.83
C TYR A 22 2.66 9.77 3.80
N GLN A 23 2.66 9.02 4.89
CA GLN A 23 3.80 9.01 5.82
C GLN A 23 5.07 8.45 5.18
N ILE A 24 4.95 7.39 4.36
CA ILE A 24 6.07 6.83 3.59
C ILE A 24 6.65 7.90 2.66
N HIS A 25 5.80 8.65 1.97
CA HIS A 25 6.27 9.68 1.04
C HIS A 25 6.89 10.89 1.76
N ALA A 26 6.36 11.29 2.92
CA ALA A 26 6.99 12.32 3.77
C ALA A 26 8.37 11.85 4.29
N TYR A 27 8.50 10.57 4.66
CA TYR A 27 9.79 9.98 4.98
C TYR A 27 10.75 10.06 3.79
N ASN A 28 10.31 9.65 2.61
CA ASN A 28 11.12 9.67 1.39
C ASN A 28 11.59 11.09 1.05
N LEU A 29 10.69 12.08 1.15
CA LEU A 29 11.04 13.47 0.95
C LEU A 29 12.10 13.93 1.96
N SER A 30 11.99 13.53 3.22
CA SER A 30 12.98 13.87 4.25
C SER A 30 14.37 13.30 3.94
N GLN A 31 14.44 12.15 3.25
CA GLN A 31 15.71 11.57 2.82
C GLN A 31 16.29 12.27 1.58
N ALA A 32 15.45 12.91 0.76
CA ALA A 32 15.89 13.68 -0.41
C ALA A 32 16.47 15.04 -0.03
N ILE A 33 16.12 15.58 1.14
CA ILE A 33 16.55 16.90 1.58
C ILE A 33 17.68 16.77 2.61
N ILE A 34 18.85 17.30 2.30
CA ILE A 34 20.03 17.23 3.16
C ILE A 34 19.72 17.87 4.53
N GLY A 35 19.98 17.14 5.60
CA GLY A 35 19.78 17.63 6.98
C GLY A 35 18.33 17.66 7.45
N ALA A 36 17.37 17.21 6.63
CA ALA A 36 15.99 17.05 7.06
C ALA A 36 15.79 15.75 7.86
N ARG A 37 14.78 15.76 8.72
CA ARG A 37 14.35 14.60 9.53
C ARG A 37 12.86 14.38 9.37
N PHE A 38 12.46 13.17 9.18
CA PHE A 38 11.06 12.77 9.21
C PHE A 38 10.53 12.76 10.64
N LEU A 39 9.29 13.21 10.82
CA LEU A 39 8.51 13.03 12.04
C LEU A 39 7.36 12.07 11.73
N GLY A 40 7.46 10.84 12.23
CA GLY A 40 6.36 9.88 12.19
C GLY A 40 5.18 10.35 13.05
N ARG A 41 3.97 10.14 12.57
CA ARG A 41 2.74 10.51 13.27
C ARG A 41 1.93 9.27 13.57
N ASP A 42 1.30 9.24 14.73
CA ASP A 42 0.31 8.24 15.07
C ASP A 42 -0.95 8.45 14.22
N PHE A 43 -1.60 7.38 13.83
CA PHE A 43 -2.89 7.47 13.18
C PHE A 43 -3.96 7.81 14.22
N THR A 44 -4.79 8.82 13.94
CA THR A 44 -5.79 9.31 14.89
C THR A 44 -7.20 9.31 14.31
N ASN A 45 -7.34 9.24 12.99
CA ASN A 45 -8.62 9.32 12.30
C ASN A 45 -8.59 8.52 11.00
N LEU A 46 -8.79 7.20 11.09
CA LEU A 46 -8.84 6.31 9.93
C LEU A 46 -10.29 5.99 9.57
N GLN A 47 -10.58 5.88 8.25
CA GLN A 47 -11.83 5.33 7.73
C GLN A 47 -11.79 3.80 7.72
N HIS A 48 -12.95 3.18 7.52
CA HIS A 48 -13.13 1.73 7.33
C HIS A 48 -12.75 0.88 8.56
N TYR A 49 -12.94 1.42 9.76
CA TYR A 49 -12.65 0.71 11.02
C TYR A 49 -13.85 -0.10 11.56
N GLN A 50 -15.04 0.14 11.05
CA GLN A 50 -16.33 -0.25 11.68
C GLN A 50 -16.48 -1.74 11.98
N ASP A 51 -15.77 -2.59 11.24
CA ASP A 51 -15.81 -4.04 11.46
C ASP A 51 -14.68 -4.54 12.37
N TYR A 52 -13.81 -3.63 12.84
CA TYR A 52 -12.57 -3.97 13.53
C TYR A 52 -12.47 -3.36 14.94
N GLY A 53 -13.59 -2.90 15.49
CA GLY A 53 -13.65 -2.28 16.80
C GLY A 53 -13.93 -0.79 16.77
N THR A 54 -13.43 -0.07 17.75
CA THR A 54 -13.51 1.39 17.77
C THR A 54 -12.46 2.02 16.87
N GLN A 55 -12.70 3.25 16.42
CA GLN A 55 -11.72 3.99 15.62
C GLN A 55 -10.40 4.16 16.37
N GLU A 56 -10.44 4.39 17.67
CA GLU A 56 -9.23 4.56 18.50
C GLU A 56 -8.40 3.28 18.55
N GLU A 57 -9.03 2.13 18.79
CA GLU A 57 -8.37 0.82 18.81
C GLU A 57 -7.73 0.52 17.46
N PHE A 58 -8.48 0.70 16.38
CA PHE A 58 -7.97 0.47 15.03
C PHE A 58 -6.80 1.39 14.66
N CYS A 59 -6.89 2.68 15.00
CA CYS A 59 -5.80 3.64 14.80
C CYS A 59 -4.55 3.23 15.60
N LYS A 60 -4.71 2.77 16.84
CA LYS A 60 -3.62 2.28 17.68
C LYS A 60 -2.95 1.05 17.06
N GLU A 61 -3.72 0.05 16.64
CA GLU A 61 -3.18 -1.15 16.00
C GLU A 61 -2.41 -0.80 14.71
N CYS A 62 -2.95 0.09 13.88
CA CYS A 62 -2.28 0.55 12.68
C CYS A 62 -0.98 1.30 13.01
N THR A 63 -0.99 2.14 14.04
CA THR A 63 0.20 2.87 14.51
C THR A 63 1.28 1.90 14.98
N GLU A 64 0.90 0.87 15.72
CA GLU A 64 1.84 -0.17 16.20
C GLU A 64 2.38 -1.01 15.04
N PHE A 65 1.52 -1.38 14.07
CA PHE A 65 1.91 -2.18 12.90
C PHE A 65 2.96 -1.48 12.04
N PHE A 66 2.72 -0.23 11.64
CA PHE A 66 3.67 0.52 10.80
C PHE A 66 4.86 1.02 11.60
N ASN A 67 4.68 1.35 12.86
CA ASN A 67 5.72 1.77 13.81
C ASN A 67 6.71 2.76 13.19
N PHE A 68 6.23 3.77 12.49
CA PHE A 68 7.08 4.74 11.80
C PHE A 68 8.14 5.35 12.73
N PRO A 69 9.37 5.59 12.24
CA PRO A 69 10.44 6.14 13.05
C PRO A 69 10.16 7.58 13.49
N ASN A 70 10.84 7.99 14.60
CA ASN A 70 10.81 9.37 15.09
C ASN A 70 9.40 9.88 15.44
N ARG A 71 8.58 9.03 16.05
CA ARG A 71 7.30 9.43 16.64
C ARG A 71 7.54 10.23 17.92
N VAL A 72 7.85 11.49 17.73
CA VAL A 72 8.06 12.47 18.81
C VAL A 72 7.07 13.60 18.65
N GLU A 73 6.89 14.38 19.71
CA GLU A 73 6.11 15.61 19.63
C GLU A 73 6.73 16.55 18.59
N ILE A 74 5.87 17.33 17.93
CA ILE A 74 6.34 18.38 17.02
C ILE A 74 7.18 19.34 17.86
N PRO A 75 8.44 19.62 17.45
CA PRO A 75 9.28 20.57 18.16
C PRO A 75 8.56 21.90 18.34
N ASP A 76 8.82 22.59 19.48
CA ASP A 76 8.36 23.95 19.70
C ASP A 76 9.11 24.90 18.72
N ALA A 77 8.61 24.97 17.51
CA ALA A 77 9.18 25.68 16.40
C ALA A 77 8.07 26.13 15.44
N GLU A 78 8.39 27.07 14.57
CA GLU A 78 7.47 27.50 13.52
C GLU A 78 7.15 26.34 12.58
N VAL A 79 5.86 26.05 12.42
CA VAL A 79 5.33 25.11 11.45
C VAL A 79 4.93 25.87 10.19
N VAL A 80 5.58 25.56 9.08
CA VAL A 80 5.28 26.12 7.77
C VAL A 80 4.58 25.06 6.92
N LYS A 81 3.42 25.41 6.36
CA LYS A 81 2.58 24.51 5.59
C LYS A 81 2.77 24.74 4.10
N PHE A 82 2.92 23.65 3.36
CA PHE A 82 3.01 23.67 1.92
C PHE A 82 1.98 22.71 1.30
N ASP A 83 1.15 23.27 0.43
CA ASP A 83 0.15 22.51 -0.32
C ASP A 83 0.71 21.90 -1.61
N ASN A 84 1.84 22.42 -2.09
CA ASN A 84 2.50 21.96 -3.31
C ASN A 84 4.02 22.21 -3.24
N PHE A 85 4.77 21.54 -4.13
CA PHE A 85 6.19 21.81 -4.37
C PHE A 85 6.31 23.01 -5.32
N THR A 86 6.42 24.18 -4.75
CA THR A 86 6.52 25.46 -5.45
C THR A 86 7.92 26.05 -5.30
N PRO A 87 8.30 27.09 -6.06
CA PRO A 87 9.56 27.79 -5.86
C PRO A 87 9.75 28.27 -4.40
N GLU A 88 8.67 28.68 -3.73
CA GLU A 88 8.73 29.10 -2.32
C GLU A 88 9.10 27.93 -1.39
N PHE A 89 8.65 26.70 -1.70
CA PHE A 89 9.09 25.50 -0.98
C PHE A 89 10.60 25.28 -1.18
N GLU A 90 11.08 25.37 -2.42
CA GLU A 90 12.50 25.16 -2.74
C GLU A 90 13.38 26.21 -2.05
N GLU A 91 13.00 27.49 -2.13
CA GLU A 91 13.70 28.61 -1.46
C GLU A 91 13.71 28.41 0.07
N PHE A 92 12.60 27.95 0.65
CA PHE A 92 12.52 27.65 2.07
C PHE A 92 13.48 26.51 2.46
N VAL A 93 13.50 25.42 1.70
CA VAL A 93 14.41 24.30 1.92
C VAL A 93 15.86 24.76 1.80
N GLU A 94 16.25 25.46 0.74
CA GLU A 94 17.61 25.98 0.54
C GLU A 94 18.06 26.87 1.70
N LYS A 95 17.19 27.74 2.19
CA LYS A 95 17.46 28.65 3.31
C LYS A 95 17.73 27.90 4.62
N TYR A 96 16.96 26.85 4.92
CA TYR A 96 16.96 26.23 6.24
C TYR A 96 17.65 24.88 6.32
N GLN A 97 17.94 24.16 5.22
CA GLN A 97 18.57 22.83 5.26
C GLN A 97 19.91 22.80 6.00
N ASN A 98 20.68 23.90 5.95
CA ASN A 98 21.97 24.05 6.64
C ASN A 98 21.89 25.00 7.85
N SER A 99 20.71 25.45 8.22
CA SER A 99 20.51 26.36 9.36
C SER A 99 20.55 25.62 10.68
N ARG A 100 21.02 26.30 11.74
CA ARG A 100 20.87 25.84 13.13
C ARG A 100 19.47 26.06 13.69
N GLU A 101 18.68 26.91 13.03
CA GLU A 101 17.30 27.19 13.39
C GLU A 101 16.45 25.94 13.14
N VAL A 102 15.57 25.63 14.07
CA VAL A 102 14.62 24.52 13.93
C VAL A 102 13.39 25.03 13.20
N LYS A 103 13.04 24.37 12.12
CA LYS A 103 11.81 24.61 11.34
C LYS A 103 11.09 23.30 11.09
N VAL A 104 9.78 23.36 11.07
CA VAL A 104 8.92 22.22 10.81
C VAL A 104 8.13 22.45 9.54
N ILE A 105 8.19 21.52 8.61
CA ILE A 105 7.42 21.52 7.37
C ILE A 105 6.25 20.54 7.52
N GLU A 106 5.04 21.05 7.41
CA GLU A 106 3.84 20.27 7.15
C GLU A 106 3.58 20.26 5.65
N ILE A 107 3.67 19.11 5.02
CA ILE A 107 3.43 18.97 3.57
C ILE A 107 2.09 18.28 3.31
N ASN A 108 1.30 18.85 2.39
CA ASN A 108 0.00 18.28 2.02
C ASN A 108 0.17 16.91 1.36
N ASN A 109 -0.69 15.99 1.74
CA ASN A 109 -0.72 14.63 1.25
C ASN A 109 -0.79 14.54 -0.28
N PHE A 110 -1.62 15.37 -0.90
CA PHE A 110 -1.80 15.38 -2.36
C PHE A 110 -0.57 15.86 -3.13
N ALA A 111 0.30 16.67 -2.52
CA ALA A 111 1.55 17.09 -3.15
C ALA A 111 2.58 15.94 -3.16
N LEU A 112 2.58 15.12 -2.12
CA LEU A 112 3.56 14.03 -1.96
C LEU A 112 3.41 12.92 -3.01
N MET A 113 2.19 12.65 -3.47
CA MET A 113 1.94 11.54 -4.41
C MET A 113 2.63 11.72 -5.76
N PRO A 114 2.40 12.82 -6.53
CA PRO A 114 3.08 13.03 -7.80
C PRO A 114 4.61 13.10 -7.66
N TRP A 115 5.08 13.69 -6.55
CA TRP A 115 6.52 13.74 -6.27
C TRP A 115 7.09 12.33 -6.09
N ALA A 116 6.42 11.48 -5.33
CA ALA A 116 6.86 10.12 -5.08
C ALA A 116 6.87 9.28 -6.37
N ASP A 117 5.83 9.36 -7.18
CA ASP A 117 5.74 8.63 -8.45
C ASP A 117 6.84 9.04 -9.42
N THR A 118 7.18 10.33 -9.48
CA THR A 118 8.28 10.83 -10.32
C THR A 118 9.65 10.37 -9.83
N ASN A 119 9.81 10.19 -8.52
CA ASN A 119 11.10 9.88 -7.89
C ASN A 119 11.25 8.41 -7.46
N ILE A 120 10.35 7.50 -7.90
CA ILE A 120 10.31 6.10 -7.45
C ILE A 120 11.65 5.36 -7.62
N LYS A 121 12.38 5.63 -8.69
CA LYS A 121 13.69 5.00 -8.96
C LYS A 121 14.72 5.33 -7.90
N TRP A 122 14.60 6.50 -7.28
CA TRP A 122 15.50 6.95 -6.23
C TRP A 122 15.17 6.38 -4.86
N TRP A 123 13.89 6.39 -4.45
CA TRP A 123 13.48 5.99 -3.10
C TRP A 123 12.90 4.58 -3.02
N GLY A 124 12.62 3.93 -4.14
CA GLY A 124 11.91 2.66 -4.22
C GLY A 124 12.60 1.51 -3.47
N LYS A 125 12.63 0.31 -4.07
CA LYS A 125 13.00 -0.95 -3.42
C LYS A 125 14.32 -0.94 -2.63
N GLU A 126 15.35 -0.29 -3.16
CA GLU A 126 16.70 -0.24 -2.58
C GLU A 126 16.96 1.00 -1.71
N GLY A 127 16.05 1.97 -1.74
CA GLY A 127 16.18 3.23 -1.01
C GLY A 127 15.47 3.22 0.35
N SER A 128 14.61 4.21 0.53
CA SER A 128 13.92 4.46 1.80
C SER A 128 13.03 3.30 2.25
N MET A 129 12.46 2.51 1.31
CA MET A 129 11.63 1.35 1.69
C MET A 129 12.44 0.27 2.40
N ARG A 130 13.70 0.05 2.01
CA ARG A 130 14.60 -0.85 2.74
C ARG A 130 14.81 -0.37 4.18
N ALA A 131 14.91 0.93 4.39
CA ALA A 131 15.06 1.52 5.72
C ALA A 131 13.76 1.45 6.55
N LEU A 132 12.58 1.52 5.92
CA LEU A 132 11.29 1.47 6.62
C LEU A 132 10.82 0.05 6.98
N ARG A 133 11.16 -0.97 6.17
CA ARG A 133 10.76 -2.36 6.43
C ARG A 133 11.05 -2.86 7.85
N PRO A 134 12.22 -2.60 8.46
CA PRO A 134 12.52 -3.07 9.82
C PRO A 134 11.63 -2.46 10.90
N TYR A 135 10.92 -1.39 10.61
CA TYR A 135 9.99 -0.78 11.57
C TYR A 135 8.65 -1.50 11.62
N LEU A 136 8.23 -2.18 10.54
CA LEU A 136 7.00 -2.95 10.54
C LEU A 136 6.99 -3.99 11.68
N ARG A 137 5.88 -4.04 12.38
CA ARG A 137 5.62 -5.05 13.42
C ARG A 137 4.71 -6.14 12.84
N LEU A 138 5.33 -7.04 12.09
CA LEU A 138 4.64 -8.18 11.49
C LEU A 138 4.43 -9.26 12.56
N ASP A 139 3.20 -9.68 12.74
CA ASP A 139 2.85 -10.79 13.64
C ASP A 139 2.97 -12.12 12.89
N GLU A 140 4.10 -12.79 13.02
CA GLU A 140 4.38 -14.07 12.34
C GLU A 140 3.40 -15.19 12.76
N THR A 141 2.67 -15.04 13.86
CA THR A 141 1.61 -15.99 14.25
C THR A 141 0.41 -15.95 13.32
N LYS A 142 0.28 -14.89 12.52
CA LYS A 142 -0.75 -14.72 11.50
C LYS A 142 -0.38 -15.38 10.16
N ASN A 143 0.85 -15.89 10.02
CA ASN A 143 1.28 -16.52 8.79
C ASN A 143 0.59 -17.86 8.60
N TYR A 144 -0.13 -18.03 7.51
CA TYR A 144 -0.74 -19.29 7.09
C TYR A 144 -0.29 -19.72 5.69
N PHE A 145 0.75 -19.09 5.15
CA PHE A 145 1.37 -19.50 3.91
C PHE A 145 2.16 -20.80 4.09
N ASP A 146 2.11 -21.67 3.09
CA ASP A 146 2.94 -22.86 3.03
C ASP A 146 4.31 -22.50 2.42
N ASP A 147 5.36 -22.65 3.21
CA ASP A 147 6.74 -22.33 2.79
C ASP A 147 7.25 -23.24 1.65
N GLY A 148 6.61 -24.39 1.42
CA GLY A 148 6.94 -25.32 0.32
C GLY A 148 6.29 -24.97 -1.01
N LYS A 149 5.51 -23.90 -1.08
CA LYS A 149 4.69 -23.54 -2.23
C LYS A 149 4.88 -22.09 -2.66
N LEU A 150 4.47 -21.81 -3.89
CA LEU A 150 4.37 -20.46 -4.39
C LEU A 150 3.05 -19.84 -3.88
N ASN A 151 3.15 -18.90 -2.95
CA ASN A 151 1.98 -18.25 -2.36
C ASN A 151 1.59 -17.01 -3.16
N VAL A 152 0.41 -17.06 -3.77
CA VAL A 152 -0.14 -15.99 -4.61
C VAL A 152 -1.22 -15.25 -3.85
N ALA A 153 -0.96 -14.01 -3.44
CA ALA A 153 -1.94 -13.14 -2.78
C ALA A 153 -2.68 -12.29 -3.84
N MET A 154 -3.98 -12.48 -3.97
CA MET A 154 -4.83 -11.72 -4.90
C MET A 154 -5.71 -10.77 -4.10
N HIS A 155 -5.43 -9.48 -4.16
CA HIS A 155 -6.28 -8.47 -3.53
C HIS A 155 -7.34 -7.99 -4.52
N ILE A 156 -8.58 -8.35 -4.29
CA ILE A 156 -9.73 -7.93 -5.08
C ILE A 156 -10.50 -6.86 -4.29
N ARG A 157 -10.17 -5.59 -4.52
CA ARG A 157 -10.86 -4.50 -3.84
C ARG A 157 -12.32 -4.46 -4.27
N ASN A 158 -13.21 -4.67 -3.33
CA ASN A 158 -14.64 -4.53 -3.54
C ASN A 158 -15.13 -3.28 -2.81
N PHE A 159 -15.73 -2.35 -3.56
CA PHE A 159 -16.37 -1.18 -2.98
C PHE A 159 -17.81 -1.53 -2.61
N MET A 160 -18.14 -1.34 -1.35
CA MET A 160 -19.50 -1.51 -0.86
C MET A 160 -20.08 -0.14 -0.52
N PRO A 161 -21.06 0.41 -1.28
CA PRO A 161 -21.54 1.78 -1.13
C PRO A 161 -21.94 2.14 0.30
N ALA A 162 -22.64 1.22 0.96
CA ALA A 162 -23.09 1.43 2.33
C ALA A 162 -21.96 1.48 3.37
N ARG A 163 -20.82 0.88 3.07
CA ARG A 163 -19.68 0.73 3.97
C ARG A 163 -18.59 1.77 3.70
N ASP A 164 -18.32 2.03 2.43
CA ASP A 164 -17.27 2.97 2.00
C ASP A 164 -17.77 4.42 2.02
N ASN A 165 -19.08 4.63 2.23
CA ASN A 165 -19.73 5.95 2.24
C ASN A 165 -19.35 6.83 1.03
N ASP A 166 -19.09 6.17 -0.11
CA ASP A 166 -18.62 6.81 -1.33
C ASP A 166 -19.61 6.55 -2.47
N PRO A 167 -20.41 7.56 -2.84
CA PRO A 167 -21.41 7.43 -3.88
C PRO A 167 -20.85 7.48 -5.31
N SER A 168 -19.51 7.43 -5.49
CA SER A 168 -18.92 7.57 -6.81
C SER A 168 -19.35 6.46 -7.75
N PRO A 169 -20.03 6.78 -8.88
CA PRO A 169 -20.48 5.78 -9.84
C PRO A 169 -19.32 5.18 -10.66
N THR A 170 -18.11 5.69 -10.51
CA THR A 170 -16.93 5.25 -11.27
C THR A 170 -16.16 4.12 -10.59
N ARG A 171 -16.56 3.73 -9.37
CA ARG A 171 -15.88 2.66 -8.63
C ARG A 171 -16.46 1.31 -9.00
N GLU A 172 -15.59 0.45 -9.49
CA GLU A 172 -15.95 -0.90 -9.91
C GLU A 172 -16.32 -1.77 -8.70
N TYR A 173 -17.57 -2.21 -8.65
CA TYR A 173 -18.01 -3.26 -7.73
C TYR A 173 -17.54 -4.62 -8.24
N PHE A 174 -17.25 -5.51 -7.31
CA PHE A 174 -17.09 -6.92 -7.64
C PHE A 174 -18.47 -7.58 -7.59
N GLU A 175 -18.85 -8.17 -8.72
CA GLU A 175 -20.07 -8.98 -8.84
C GLU A 175 -19.75 -10.24 -9.65
N PRO A 176 -20.31 -11.40 -9.28
CA PRO A 176 -20.15 -12.63 -10.06
C PRO A 176 -20.55 -12.43 -11.54
N GLY A 177 -19.67 -12.86 -12.42
CA GLY A 177 -19.87 -12.78 -13.89
C GLY A 177 -19.51 -11.44 -14.52
N ASN A 178 -19.13 -10.42 -13.75
CA ASN A 178 -18.71 -9.14 -14.31
C ASN A 178 -17.27 -9.16 -14.88
N ASP A 179 -16.85 -8.08 -15.54
CA ASP A 179 -15.53 -8.02 -16.19
C ASP A 179 -14.39 -8.00 -15.18
N LYS A 180 -14.62 -7.53 -13.97
CA LYS A 180 -13.63 -7.55 -12.89
C LYS A 180 -13.34 -8.99 -12.44
N GLU A 181 -14.37 -9.83 -12.27
CA GLU A 181 -14.17 -11.23 -11.97
C GLU A 181 -13.39 -11.93 -13.09
N LYS A 182 -13.81 -11.74 -14.35
CA LYS A 182 -13.14 -12.32 -15.53
C LYS A 182 -11.67 -11.93 -15.62
N TYR A 183 -11.35 -10.69 -15.31
CA TYR A 183 -9.97 -10.19 -15.25
C TYR A 183 -9.14 -10.98 -14.22
N PHE A 184 -9.62 -11.10 -12.99
CA PHE A 184 -8.88 -11.81 -11.95
C PHE A 184 -8.81 -13.33 -12.19
N LEU A 185 -9.85 -13.95 -12.71
CA LEU A 185 -9.83 -15.37 -13.12
C LEU A 185 -8.80 -15.61 -14.23
N ARG A 186 -8.68 -14.72 -15.21
CA ARG A 186 -7.67 -14.82 -16.26
C ARG A 186 -6.27 -14.72 -15.69
N LEU A 187 -6.02 -13.78 -14.77
CA LEU A 187 -4.74 -13.67 -14.09
C LEU A 187 -4.39 -14.94 -13.31
N MET A 188 -5.35 -15.52 -12.58
CA MET A 188 -5.16 -16.78 -11.86
C MET A 188 -4.73 -17.90 -12.82
N ASN A 189 -5.44 -18.07 -13.94
CA ASN A 189 -5.12 -19.07 -14.95
C ASN A 189 -3.74 -18.83 -15.58
N GLN A 190 -3.41 -17.59 -15.92
CA GLN A 190 -2.12 -17.28 -16.52
C GLN A 190 -0.96 -17.50 -15.54
N ILE A 191 -1.14 -17.20 -14.24
CA ILE A 191 -0.15 -17.50 -13.20
C ILE A 191 0.02 -19.01 -13.07
N GLU A 192 -1.08 -19.77 -13.09
CA GLU A 192 -1.03 -21.24 -13.05
C GLU A 192 -0.22 -21.82 -14.20
N ASP A 193 -0.45 -21.33 -15.42
CA ASP A 193 0.20 -21.80 -16.64
C ASP A 193 1.68 -21.35 -16.75
N THR A 194 2.03 -20.22 -16.09
CA THR A 194 3.37 -19.60 -16.25
C THR A 194 4.43 -20.25 -15.36
N PHE A 195 4.05 -20.59 -14.12
CA PHE A 195 5.03 -21.03 -13.12
C PHE A 195 4.87 -22.54 -12.87
N ASP A 196 5.94 -23.30 -13.07
CA ASP A 196 5.99 -24.74 -12.83
C ASP A 196 6.35 -25.05 -11.36
N PHE A 197 5.55 -24.51 -10.43
CA PHE A 197 5.66 -24.75 -8.99
C PHE A 197 4.29 -25.10 -8.43
N ASP A 198 4.25 -25.88 -7.35
CA ASP A 198 3.01 -26.08 -6.59
C ASP A 198 2.59 -24.72 -5.97
N LYS A 199 1.36 -24.32 -6.22
CA LYS A 199 0.85 -22.97 -5.89
C LYS A 199 -0.37 -23.03 -4.98
N GLU A 200 -0.50 -21.99 -4.16
CA GLU A 200 -1.73 -21.69 -3.42
C GLU A 200 -2.16 -20.24 -3.69
N PHE A 201 -3.42 -20.09 -4.06
CA PHE A 201 -4.03 -18.79 -4.29
C PHE A 201 -4.80 -18.34 -3.04
N HIS A 202 -4.50 -17.17 -2.57
CA HIS A 202 -5.13 -16.54 -1.41
C HIS A 202 -5.85 -15.26 -1.87
N ILE A 203 -7.19 -15.29 -1.83
CA ILE A 203 -8.03 -14.16 -2.27
C ILE A 203 -8.45 -13.33 -1.08
N TYR A 204 -8.04 -12.07 -1.07
CA TYR A 204 -8.38 -11.07 -0.05
C TYR A 204 -9.41 -10.10 -0.62
N SER A 205 -10.60 -10.09 -0.02
CA SER A 205 -11.70 -9.23 -0.46
C SER A 205 -12.68 -8.92 0.67
N GLN A 206 -13.71 -8.16 0.33
CA GLN A 206 -14.85 -7.86 1.18
C GLN A 206 -16.14 -8.31 0.47
N GLY A 207 -17.15 -8.71 1.24
CA GLY A 207 -18.45 -9.14 0.72
C GLY A 207 -18.82 -10.55 1.16
N GLU A 208 -19.58 -11.25 0.34
CA GLU A 208 -20.04 -12.60 0.61
C GLU A 208 -19.11 -13.63 -0.03
N ALA A 209 -18.83 -14.72 0.66
CA ALA A 209 -17.90 -15.75 0.18
C ALA A 209 -18.38 -16.40 -1.13
N GLU A 210 -19.68 -16.55 -1.29
CA GLU A 210 -20.34 -17.13 -2.48
C GLU A 210 -20.06 -16.35 -3.76
N TRP A 211 -19.72 -15.07 -3.66
CA TRP A 211 -19.34 -14.26 -4.83
C TRP A 211 -18.05 -14.73 -5.48
N PHE A 212 -17.26 -15.54 -4.76
CA PHE A 212 -15.96 -16.05 -5.23
C PHE A 212 -15.99 -17.52 -5.62
N ASP A 213 -17.18 -18.16 -5.74
CA ASP A 213 -17.32 -19.57 -6.09
C ASP A 213 -16.65 -19.92 -7.42
N ASN A 214 -16.65 -19.00 -8.40
CA ASN A 214 -16.00 -19.23 -9.68
C ASN A 214 -14.47 -19.40 -9.55
N PHE A 215 -13.85 -18.79 -8.54
CA PHE A 215 -12.42 -18.99 -8.25
C PHE A 215 -12.17 -20.37 -7.63
N LEU A 216 -13.05 -20.81 -6.72
CA LEU A 216 -12.96 -22.13 -6.09
C LEU A 216 -13.17 -23.27 -7.12
N ASN A 217 -13.95 -23.01 -8.16
CA ASN A 217 -14.30 -24.00 -9.19
C ASN A 217 -13.24 -24.13 -10.30
N GLN A 218 -12.10 -23.40 -10.24
CA GLN A 218 -11.04 -23.52 -11.24
C GLN A 218 -10.22 -24.82 -11.13
N GLY A 219 -10.36 -25.57 -10.03
CA GLY A 219 -9.60 -26.79 -9.77
C GLY A 219 -8.23 -26.55 -9.14
N TYR A 220 -7.90 -25.30 -8.80
CA TYR A 220 -6.68 -24.91 -8.10
C TYR A 220 -6.90 -24.90 -6.59
N LYS A 221 -5.81 -24.87 -5.82
CA LYS A 221 -5.89 -24.69 -4.38
C LYS A 221 -6.11 -23.20 -4.06
N VAL A 222 -7.33 -22.86 -3.68
CA VAL A 222 -7.76 -21.47 -3.42
C VAL A 222 -8.24 -21.36 -1.97
N HIS A 223 -7.78 -20.31 -1.30
CA HIS A 223 -8.20 -19.93 0.05
C HIS A 223 -8.88 -18.55 -0.01
N LEU A 224 -10.08 -18.46 0.53
CA LEU A 224 -10.84 -17.21 0.60
C LEU A 224 -10.64 -16.53 1.96
N HIS A 225 -10.19 -15.29 1.94
CA HIS A 225 -10.00 -14.42 3.09
C HIS A 225 -10.95 -13.22 2.97
N ILE A 226 -12.23 -13.50 3.18
CA ILE A 226 -13.30 -12.51 3.00
C ILE A 226 -13.58 -11.81 4.32
N ASN A 227 -13.60 -10.48 4.30
CA ASN A 227 -13.79 -9.61 5.47
C ASN A 227 -12.71 -9.81 6.56
N GLU A 228 -11.55 -10.30 6.19
CA GLU A 228 -10.43 -10.43 7.12
C GLU A 228 -9.90 -9.07 7.56
N HIS A 229 -9.28 -9.05 8.75
CA HIS A 229 -8.67 -7.83 9.27
C HIS A 229 -7.65 -7.24 8.30
N PRO A 230 -7.69 -5.93 7.97
CA PRO A 230 -6.88 -5.34 6.92
C PRO A 230 -5.37 -5.44 7.16
N LEU A 231 -4.93 -5.42 8.42
CA LEU A 231 -3.50 -5.59 8.75
C LEU A 231 -3.04 -7.05 8.53
N THR A 232 -3.89 -8.04 8.74
CA THR A 232 -3.61 -9.45 8.40
C THR A 232 -3.52 -9.61 6.88
N SER A 233 -4.48 -9.07 6.13
CA SER A 233 -4.45 -9.06 4.67
C SER A 233 -3.19 -8.36 4.14
N LEU A 234 -2.82 -7.20 4.72
CA LEU A 234 -1.61 -6.48 4.34
C LEU A 234 -0.34 -7.29 4.66
N TYR A 235 -0.30 -7.97 5.82
CA TYR A 235 0.80 -8.86 6.18
C TYR A 235 1.06 -9.88 5.06
N HIS A 236 0.01 -10.59 4.61
CA HIS A 236 0.16 -11.60 3.56
C HIS A 236 0.51 -10.97 2.19
N MET A 237 -0.07 -9.82 1.85
CA MET A 237 0.34 -9.09 0.66
C MET A 237 1.82 -8.65 0.69
N ILE A 238 2.41 -8.45 1.87
CA ILE A 238 3.84 -8.16 2.01
C ILE A 238 4.69 -9.43 1.86
N LYS A 239 4.23 -10.55 2.41
CA LYS A 239 4.99 -11.81 2.52
C LYS A 239 4.88 -12.72 1.29
N CYS A 240 3.86 -12.56 0.46
CA CYS A 240 3.62 -13.44 -0.70
C CYS A 240 4.76 -13.39 -1.73
N ASP A 241 4.85 -14.47 -2.51
CA ASP A 241 5.79 -14.58 -3.63
C ASP A 241 5.27 -13.81 -4.86
N ILE A 242 3.96 -13.91 -5.13
CA ILE A 242 3.28 -13.13 -6.19
C ILE A 242 2.10 -12.38 -5.58
N ARG A 243 1.99 -11.12 -5.96
CA ARG A 243 0.92 -10.20 -5.53
C ARG A 243 0.14 -9.71 -6.72
N VAL A 244 -1.13 -10.09 -6.80
CA VAL A 244 -2.07 -9.55 -7.80
C VAL A 244 -2.80 -8.35 -7.18
N MET A 245 -2.65 -7.19 -7.81
CA MET A 245 -3.08 -5.91 -7.26
C MET A 245 -4.41 -5.44 -7.84
N SER A 246 -5.29 -4.95 -6.99
CA SER A 246 -6.37 -4.05 -7.38
C SER A 246 -5.88 -2.60 -7.40
N ASN A 247 -6.65 -1.71 -8.01
CA ASN A 247 -6.47 -0.26 -7.89
C ASN A 247 -6.82 0.20 -6.46
N SER A 248 -5.88 0.00 -5.54
CA SER A 248 -6.07 0.22 -4.10
C SER A 248 -4.74 0.58 -3.42
N SER A 249 -4.79 1.57 -2.54
CA SER A 249 -3.64 1.94 -1.70
C SER A 249 -3.15 0.79 -0.82
N MET A 250 -4.03 -0.14 -0.42
CA MET A 250 -3.62 -1.36 0.30
C MET A 250 -2.75 -2.27 -0.56
N SER A 251 -3.14 -2.52 -1.82
CA SER A 251 -2.30 -3.27 -2.77
C SER A 251 -0.95 -2.60 -2.97
N TYR A 252 -0.94 -1.28 -3.06
CA TYR A 252 0.27 -0.48 -3.22
C TYR A 252 1.21 -0.62 -2.02
N LEU A 253 0.71 -0.58 -0.80
CA LEU A 253 1.52 -0.83 0.41
C LEU A 253 2.13 -2.24 0.38
N GLY A 254 1.35 -3.24 -0.01
CA GLY A 254 1.86 -4.60 -0.21
C GLY A 254 3.04 -4.63 -1.19
N ALA A 255 2.94 -3.89 -2.30
CA ALA A 255 4.02 -3.78 -3.30
C ALA A 255 5.23 -3.01 -2.77
N LEU A 256 5.03 -1.93 -2.02
CA LEU A 256 6.13 -1.12 -1.46
C LEU A 256 6.94 -1.88 -0.41
N TYR A 257 6.26 -2.55 0.51
CA TYR A 257 6.92 -3.27 1.60
C TYR A 257 7.35 -4.69 1.21
N GLY A 258 6.65 -5.32 0.28
CA GLY A 258 6.92 -6.68 -0.17
C GLY A 258 8.15 -6.80 -1.06
N GLN A 259 8.67 -8.01 -1.20
CA GLN A 259 9.79 -8.34 -2.06
C GLN A 259 9.37 -9.20 -3.26
N GLY A 260 8.21 -9.86 -3.18
CA GLY A 260 7.65 -10.68 -4.25
C GLY A 260 7.30 -9.88 -5.51
N LEU A 261 7.00 -10.60 -6.58
CA LEU A 261 6.52 -10.02 -7.82
C LEU A 261 5.15 -9.36 -7.61
N SER A 262 4.94 -8.20 -8.17
CA SER A 262 3.63 -7.56 -8.25
C SER A 262 3.07 -7.67 -9.67
N ILE A 263 1.77 -7.90 -9.80
CA ILE A 263 1.04 -7.89 -11.07
C ILE A 263 -0.07 -6.86 -10.93
N ALA A 264 -0.07 -5.84 -11.79
CA ALA A 264 -1.02 -4.74 -11.76
C ALA A 264 -1.49 -4.36 -13.17
N ARG A 265 -2.65 -3.75 -13.29
CA ARG A 265 -3.09 -3.15 -14.57
C ARG A 265 -2.12 -2.04 -15.00
N GLU A 266 -1.94 -1.85 -16.31
CA GLU A 266 -1.08 -0.82 -16.89
C GLU A 266 -1.45 0.61 -16.46
N ASN A 267 -2.71 0.84 -16.13
CA ASN A 267 -3.21 2.12 -15.63
C ASN A 267 -3.22 2.23 -14.11
N PHE A 268 -2.45 1.40 -13.40
CA PHE A 268 -2.31 1.51 -11.95
C PHE A 268 -1.78 2.92 -11.59
N PRO A 269 -2.44 3.65 -10.67
CA PRO A 269 -2.22 5.08 -10.50
C PRO A 269 -0.86 5.46 -9.90
N HIS A 270 -0.11 4.50 -9.37
CA HIS A 270 1.15 4.75 -8.69
C HIS A 270 2.27 3.95 -9.30
N ALA A 271 3.45 4.58 -9.40
CA ALA A 271 4.64 3.90 -9.86
C ALA A 271 5.08 2.81 -8.86
N THR A 272 5.38 1.63 -9.36
CA THR A 272 5.86 0.48 -8.59
C THR A 272 7.11 -0.12 -9.22
N LEU A 273 7.94 -0.73 -8.38
CA LEU A 273 9.10 -1.50 -8.83
C LEU A 273 8.78 -3.00 -8.77
N ASN A 274 9.46 -3.78 -9.60
CA ASN A 274 9.24 -5.23 -9.68
C ASN A 274 7.78 -5.59 -9.98
N THR A 275 7.20 -4.91 -10.97
CA THR A 275 5.80 -5.08 -11.34
C THR A 275 5.70 -5.47 -12.81
N ALA A 276 4.97 -6.56 -13.06
CA ALA A 276 4.46 -6.89 -14.38
C ALA A 276 3.13 -6.16 -14.59
N TYR A 277 3.02 -5.45 -15.69
CA TYR A 277 1.79 -4.76 -16.03
C TYR A 277 0.94 -5.60 -16.98
N THR A 278 -0.35 -5.58 -16.77
CA THR A 278 -1.33 -6.29 -17.59
C THR A 278 -2.08 -5.32 -18.47
N ASP A 279 -2.55 -5.80 -19.63
CA ASP A 279 -3.58 -5.10 -20.39
C ASP A 279 -4.94 -5.05 -19.67
N ALA A 280 -5.93 -4.47 -20.31
CA ALA A 280 -7.29 -4.36 -19.77
C ALA A 280 -7.96 -5.72 -19.55
N GLU A 281 -7.59 -6.72 -20.34
CA GLU A 281 -8.11 -8.09 -20.31
C GLU A 281 -7.40 -8.96 -19.26
N GLY A 282 -6.25 -8.52 -18.70
CA GLY A 282 -5.48 -9.24 -17.70
C GLY A 282 -4.35 -10.10 -18.28
N ASN A 283 -3.90 -9.85 -19.52
CA ASN A 283 -2.73 -10.53 -20.05
C ASN A 283 -1.47 -9.76 -19.68
N PHE A 284 -0.40 -10.46 -19.29
CA PHE A 284 0.93 -9.88 -19.04
C PHE A 284 2.04 -10.66 -19.75
N ASP A 285 3.15 -10.01 -20.01
CA ASP A 285 4.31 -10.63 -20.64
C ASP A 285 5.06 -11.51 -19.62
N THR A 286 4.92 -12.82 -19.76
CA THR A 286 5.55 -13.82 -18.88
C THR A 286 7.06 -13.91 -19.07
N SER A 287 7.59 -13.46 -20.21
CA SER A 287 9.04 -13.50 -20.49
C SER A 287 9.85 -12.52 -19.63
N LEU A 288 9.17 -11.52 -19.06
CA LEU A 288 9.79 -10.50 -18.19
C LEU A 288 9.84 -10.93 -16.71
N ILE A 289 9.34 -12.13 -16.39
CA ILE A 289 9.15 -12.57 -15.02
C ILE A 289 10.10 -13.72 -14.70
N SER A 290 10.91 -13.53 -13.66
CA SER A 290 11.60 -14.63 -13.00
C SER A 290 11.19 -14.66 -11.52
N VAL A 291 10.61 -15.78 -11.08
CA VAL A 291 10.42 -16.07 -9.68
C VAL A 291 11.46 -17.12 -9.31
N GLU A 292 12.38 -16.78 -8.42
CA GLU A 292 13.30 -17.74 -7.86
C GLU A 292 12.56 -18.56 -6.79
N ALA A 293 12.57 -19.88 -6.92
CA ALA A 293 12.08 -20.76 -5.85
C ALA A 293 12.93 -20.54 -4.60
N LYS A 294 12.29 -20.41 -3.46
CA LYS A 294 12.97 -20.32 -2.15
C LYS A 294 13.58 -21.65 -1.74
#